data_86075b8586604958258cf2890281d3f6
#
_entry.id   86075b8586604958258cf2890281d3f6
#
_cell.length_a   1.000
_cell.length_b   1.000
_cell.length_c   1.000
_cell.angle_alpha   90.00
_cell.angle_beta   90.00
_cell.angle_gamma   90.00
#
_symmetry.space_group_name_H-M   'P 1'
#
loop_
_entity.id
_entity.type
_entity.pdbx_description
1 polymer ?
#
loop_
_entity_poly.entity_id
_entity_poly.type
_entity_poly.pdbx_seq_one_letter_code
_entity_poly.pdbx_strand_id
1 'polypeptide(L)'
;MLTIVNGVTSKQVLANEIINLLETMGLDGYFYLGYPVLGGIDGKIKVDALLVSEQTGIVLFDLETLAEENMEDKIQLLDELYNNMEAKLKRYGYLSKRRVLQVPINVLSYAPLYKTKSDEICTSIEEVKEYLESLEWKQGEEYYKKLLE
;
A
#
# COMPACT_ATOMS: atom_id res chain seq x y z
N MET A 1 -8.11 6.85 -14.70
CA MET A 1 -7.79 8.06 -13.96
C MET A 1 -7.72 7.78 -12.47
N LEU A 2 -6.70 8.26 -11.80
CA LEU A 2 -6.51 8.03 -10.38
C LEU A 2 -7.29 9.06 -9.55
N THR A 3 -8.09 8.60 -8.60
CA THR A 3 -8.82 9.47 -7.68
C THR A 3 -8.05 9.56 -6.37
N ILE A 4 -7.71 10.77 -5.95
CA ILE A 4 -7.00 11.00 -4.71
C ILE A 4 -8.01 11.33 -3.61
N VAL A 5 -7.96 10.56 -2.51
CA VAL A 5 -8.82 10.79 -1.35
C VAL A 5 -7.91 11.29 -0.22
N ASN A 6 -7.99 12.58 0.07
CA ASN A 6 -7.11 13.23 1.04
C ASN A 6 -7.62 13.09 2.47
N GLY A 7 -6.73 12.59 3.35
CA GLY A 7 -6.90 12.65 4.78
C GLY A 7 -5.83 13.55 5.37
N VAL A 8 -5.70 13.54 6.68
CA VAL A 8 -4.67 14.33 7.38
C VAL A 8 -3.38 13.55 7.40
N THR A 9 -2.30 14.11 6.83
CA THR A 9 -0.98 13.50 6.88
C THR A 9 0.09 14.57 7.13
N SER A 10 1.08 14.22 7.95
CA SER A 10 2.25 15.06 8.16
C SER A 10 3.36 14.79 7.12
N LYS A 11 3.14 13.85 6.22
CA LYS A 11 4.13 13.37 5.26
C LYS A 11 3.80 13.75 3.83
N GLN A 12 3.28 14.98 3.66
CA GLN A 12 2.73 15.43 2.37
C GLN A 12 3.78 15.47 1.25
N VAL A 13 5.04 15.77 1.57
CA VAL A 13 6.10 15.83 0.55
C VAL A 13 6.31 14.47 -0.09
N LEU A 14 6.45 13.42 0.73
CA LEU A 14 6.62 12.07 0.22
C LEU A 14 5.34 11.58 -0.49
N ALA A 15 4.18 11.92 0.05
CA ALA A 15 2.91 11.56 -0.56
C ALA A 15 2.78 12.18 -1.96
N ASN A 16 3.19 13.44 -2.13
CA ASN A 16 3.14 14.11 -3.43
C ASN A 16 4.06 13.44 -4.45
N GLU A 17 5.24 12.98 -4.02
CA GLU A 17 6.15 12.26 -4.91
C GLU A 17 5.51 10.96 -5.41
N ILE A 18 4.83 10.22 -4.52
CA ILE A 18 4.13 9.00 -4.89
C ILE A 18 2.96 9.31 -5.84
N ILE A 19 2.17 10.34 -5.55
CA ILE A 19 1.04 10.74 -6.39
C ILE A 19 1.53 11.06 -7.82
N ASN A 20 2.60 11.84 -7.92
CA ASN A 20 3.15 12.21 -9.21
C ASN A 20 3.62 10.97 -9.99
N LEU A 21 4.25 10.02 -9.31
CA LEU A 21 4.67 8.77 -9.92
C LEU A 21 3.47 7.97 -10.44
N LEU A 22 2.43 7.81 -9.61
CA LEU A 22 1.25 7.04 -9.99
C LEU A 22 0.53 7.65 -11.19
N GLU A 23 0.43 8.98 -11.24
CA GLU A 23 -0.16 9.68 -12.37
C GLU A 23 0.67 9.49 -13.63
N THR A 24 2.00 9.56 -13.52
CA THR A 24 2.93 9.33 -14.63
C THR A 24 2.82 7.91 -15.18
N MET A 25 2.60 6.92 -14.30
CA MET A 25 2.43 5.53 -14.70
C MET A 25 1.06 5.26 -15.34
N GLY A 26 0.11 6.20 -15.22
CA GLY A 26 -1.22 6.05 -15.78
C GLY A 26 -2.07 5.03 -15.05
N LEU A 27 -1.83 4.82 -13.76
CA LEU A 27 -2.64 3.91 -12.96
C LEU A 27 -4.03 4.48 -12.70
N ASP A 28 -5.02 3.61 -12.74
CA ASP A 28 -6.40 3.95 -12.41
C ASP A 28 -6.74 3.41 -11.04
N GLY A 29 -7.69 4.05 -10.37
CA GLY A 29 -8.18 3.59 -9.08
C GLY A 29 -8.22 4.69 -8.05
N TYR A 30 -7.98 4.32 -6.80
CA TYR A 30 -8.07 5.24 -5.66
C TYR A 30 -6.77 5.23 -4.87
N PHE A 31 -6.35 6.42 -4.45
CA PHE A 31 -5.18 6.59 -3.59
C PHE A 31 -5.62 7.36 -2.35
N TYR A 32 -5.61 6.69 -1.21
CA TYR A 32 -6.06 7.23 0.07
C TYR A 32 -4.86 7.69 0.90
N LEU A 33 -4.96 8.89 1.46
CA LEU A 33 -3.90 9.46 2.31
C LEU A 33 -4.40 9.64 3.74
N GLY A 34 -3.61 9.18 4.71
CA GLY A 34 -3.82 9.48 6.12
C GLY A 34 -5.05 8.85 6.76
N TYR A 35 -5.53 7.74 6.23
CA TYR A 35 -6.71 7.07 6.78
C TYR A 35 -6.34 5.98 7.77
N PRO A 36 -7.02 5.89 8.92
CA PRO A 36 -6.90 4.74 9.80
C PRO A 36 -7.76 3.60 9.26
N VAL A 37 -7.23 2.84 8.29
CA VAL A 37 -8.01 1.81 7.59
C VAL A 37 -7.86 0.42 8.19
N LEU A 38 -6.87 0.21 9.05
CA LEU A 38 -6.62 -1.11 9.63
C LEU A 38 -7.00 -1.15 11.11
N GLY A 39 -7.64 -2.25 11.52
CA GLY A 39 -7.91 -2.52 12.92
C GLY A 39 -6.77 -3.34 13.51
N GLY A 40 -6.21 -2.91 14.63
CA GLY A 40 -5.34 -3.71 15.46
C GLY A 40 -6.09 -4.09 16.74
N ILE A 41 -5.37 -4.52 17.76
CA ILE A 41 -5.97 -4.84 19.06
C ILE A 41 -6.71 -3.63 19.63
N ASP A 42 -6.16 -2.44 19.42
CA ASP A 42 -6.76 -1.16 19.84
C ASP A 42 -7.53 -0.48 18.68
N GLY A 43 -7.62 -1.11 17.53
CA GLY A 43 -8.37 -0.61 16.38
C GLY A 43 -7.76 0.58 15.66
N LYS A 44 -6.49 0.90 15.90
CA LYS A 44 -5.89 2.15 15.43
C LYS A 44 -4.56 2.03 14.68
N ILE A 45 -4.40 0.98 13.90
CA ILE A 45 -3.22 0.92 13.04
C ILE A 45 -3.44 1.84 11.84
N LYS A 46 -2.56 2.83 11.69
CA LYS A 46 -2.64 3.78 10.59
C LYS A 46 -1.76 3.35 9.44
N VAL A 47 -2.26 3.57 8.24
CA VAL A 47 -1.49 3.41 7.01
C VAL A 47 -1.28 4.81 6.45
N ASP A 48 -0.05 5.15 6.10
CA ASP A 48 0.26 6.49 5.57
C ASP A 48 -0.45 6.72 4.24
N ALA A 49 -0.46 5.72 3.38
CA ALA A 49 -1.17 5.79 2.11
C ALA A 49 -1.59 4.40 1.65
N LEU A 50 -2.66 4.34 0.87
CA LEU A 50 -3.23 3.10 0.36
C LEU A 50 -3.63 3.28 -1.10
N LEU A 51 -3.11 2.43 -1.97
CA LEU A 51 -3.51 2.39 -3.38
C LEU A 51 -4.44 1.20 -3.60
N VAL A 52 -5.57 1.45 -4.25
CA VAL A 52 -6.49 0.39 -4.70
C VAL A 52 -6.64 0.54 -6.21
N SER A 53 -6.09 -0.40 -6.95
CA SER A 53 -6.08 -0.35 -8.42
C SER A 53 -6.35 -1.72 -9.01
N GLU A 54 -7.04 -1.74 -10.13
CA GLU A 54 -7.29 -2.99 -10.86
C GLU A 54 -5.98 -3.63 -11.36
N GLN A 55 -4.96 -2.82 -11.63
CA GLN A 55 -3.68 -3.31 -12.12
C GLN A 55 -2.82 -3.94 -11.00
N THR A 56 -2.90 -3.42 -9.80
CA THR A 56 -1.98 -3.80 -8.71
C THR A 56 -2.65 -4.52 -7.55
N GLY A 57 -3.98 -4.43 -7.41
CA GLY A 57 -4.65 -4.81 -6.18
C GLY A 57 -4.44 -3.74 -5.12
N ILE A 58 -4.21 -4.15 -3.89
CA ILE A 58 -3.98 -3.23 -2.77
C ILE A 58 -2.49 -3.08 -2.53
N VAL A 59 -2.02 -1.83 -2.44
CA VAL A 59 -0.65 -1.51 -2.06
C VAL A 59 -0.68 -0.56 -0.87
N LEU A 60 -0.07 -0.98 0.23
CA LEU A 60 0.06 -0.19 1.44
C LEU A 60 1.41 0.50 1.42
N PHE A 61 1.41 1.82 1.66
CA PHE A 61 2.63 2.62 1.67
C PHE A 61 2.94 3.09 3.07
N ASP A 62 4.16 2.79 3.53
CA ASP A 62 4.75 3.42 4.69
C ASP A 62 5.66 4.52 4.17
N LEU A 63 5.42 5.75 4.59
CA LEU A 63 6.20 6.91 4.16
C LEU A 63 7.12 7.30 5.31
N GLU A 64 8.43 7.06 5.14
CA GLU A 64 9.39 7.29 6.21
C GLU A 64 10.22 8.53 5.94
N THR A 65 10.09 9.52 6.81
CA THR A 65 10.80 10.79 6.68
C THR A 65 12.13 10.82 7.42
N LEU A 66 12.37 9.84 8.31
CA LEU A 66 13.56 9.80 9.14
C LEU A 66 14.64 8.90 8.55
N ALA A 67 15.87 9.08 9.07
CA ALA A 67 16.97 8.21 8.70
C ALA A 67 16.79 6.82 9.31
N GLU A 68 17.49 5.85 8.75
CA GLU A 68 17.45 4.47 9.20
C GLU A 68 17.92 4.34 10.65
N GLU A 69 17.12 3.72 11.51
CA GLU A 69 17.49 3.43 12.89
C GLU A 69 17.53 1.93 13.14
N ASN A 70 16.38 1.26 13.00
CA ASN A 70 16.27 -0.17 13.25
C ASN A 70 15.49 -0.83 12.11
N MET A 71 16.22 -1.55 11.27
CA MET A 71 15.65 -2.22 10.11
C MET A 71 14.65 -3.33 10.51
N GLU A 72 14.94 -4.04 11.60
CA GLU A 72 14.05 -5.10 12.06
C GLU A 72 12.69 -4.56 12.48
N ASP A 73 12.65 -3.41 13.16
CA ASP A 73 11.41 -2.77 13.56
C ASP A 73 10.60 -2.33 12.32
N LYS A 74 11.29 -1.81 11.31
CA LYS A 74 10.63 -1.40 10.07
C LYS A 74 10.01 -2.61 9.36
N ILE A 75 10.75 -3.70 9.24
CA ILE A 75 10.25 -4.92 8.61
C ILE A 75 9.06 -5.48 9.38
N GLN A 76 9.13 -5.47 10.72
CA GLN A 76 8.01 -5.90 11.56
C GLN A 76 6.77 -5.03 11.34
N LEU A 77 6.93 -3.73 11.22
CA LEU A 77 5.81 -2.83 10.92
C LEU A 77 5.15 -3.19 9.59
N LEU A 78 5.95 -3.43 8.56
CA LEU A 78 5.42 -3.79 7.25
C LEU A 78 4.66 -5.12 7.29
N ASP A 79 5.18 -6.09 8.04
CA ASP A 79 4.50 -7.37 8.23
C ASP A 79 3.18 -7.21 8.96
N GLU A 80 3.13 -6.34 9.97
CA GLU A 80 1.88 -6.05 10.70
C GLU A 80 0.84 -5.40 9.80
N LEU A 81 1.26 -4.47 8.94
CA LEU A 81 0.35 -3.83 7.98
C LEU A 81 -0.25 -4.88 7.03
N TYR A 82 0.60 -5.75 6.51
CA TYR A 82 0.14 -6.83 5.63
C TYR A 82 -0.87 -7.73 6.33
N ASN A 83 -0.51 -8.22 7.51
CA ASN A 83 -1.34 -9.18 8.24
C ASN A 83 -2.70 -8.58 8.63
N ASN A 84 -2.73 -7.32 9.03
CA ASN A 84 -3.97 -6.65 9.40
C ASN A 84 -4.87 -6.41 8.19
N MET A 85 -4.29 -6.03 7.05
CA MET A 85 -5.08 -5.86 5.84
C MET A 85 -5.65 -7.19 5.35
N GLU A 86 -4.84 -8.25 5.36
CA GLU A 86 -5.30 -9.57 4.98
C GLU A 86 -6.45 -10.04 5.87
N ALA A 87 -6.34 -9.87 7.17
CA ALA A 87 -7.39 -10.24 8.11
C ALA A 87 -8.67 -9.44 7.86
N LYS A 88 -8.54 -8.16 7.56
CA LYS A 88 -9.69 -7.31 7.25
C LYS A 88 -10.42 -7.78 5.99
N LEU A 89 -9.67 -8.05 4.92
CA LEU A 89 -10.27 -8.45 3.65
C LEU A 89 -10.89 -9.85 3.72
N LYS A 90 -10.32 -10.76 4.50
CA LYS A 90 -10.86 -12.12 4.66
C LYS A 90 -12.22 -12.14 5.34
N ARG A 91 -12.62 -11.07 6.02
CA ARG A 91 -13.96 -10.96 6.60
C ARG A 91 -15.05 -10.87 5.53
N TYR A 92 -14.68 -10.51 4.31
CA TYR A 92 -15.59 -10.38 3.19
C TYR A 92 -15.45 -11.60 2.28
N GLY A 93 -16.33 -12.59 2.46
CA GLY A 93 -16.24 -13.86 1.74
C GLY A 93 -16.27 -13.71 0.21
N TYR A 94 -16.91 -12.65 -0.29
CA TYR A 94 -16.99 -12.41 -1.74
C TYR A 94 -15.64 -12.01 -2.37
N LEU A 95 -14.63 -11.68 -1.54
CA LEU A 95 -13.28 -11.41 -2.01
C LEU A 95 -12.39 -12.65 -2.01
N SER A 96 -12.92 -13.80 -1.59
CA SER A 96 -12.17 -15.04 -1.51
C SER A 96 -12.80 -16.11 -2.39
N LYS A 97 -11.99 -17.06 -2.82
CA LYS A 97 -12.43 -18.23 -3.56
C LYS A 97 -11.79 -19.44 -2.92
N ARG A 98 -12.64 -20.42 -2.50
CA ARG A 98 -12.17 -21.62 -1.80
C ARG A 98 -11.30 -21.29 -0.58
N ARG A 99 -11.71 -20.26 0.17
CA ARG A 99 -11.01 -19.74 1.37
C ARG A 99 -9.67 -19.07 1.06
N VAL A 100 -9.35 -18.82 -0.20
CA VAL A 100 -8.14 -18.11 -0.60
C VAL A 100 -8.52 -16.71 -1.05
N LEU A 101 -7.93 -15.71 -0.43
CA LEU A 101 -8.16 -14.31 -0.79
C LEU A 101 -7.68 -14.05 -2.21
N GLN A 102 -8.55 -13.46 -3.03
CA GLN A 102 -8.26 -13.22 -4.44
C GLN A 102 -7.74 -11.80 -4.73
N VAL A 103 -7.59 -10.98 -3.69
CA VAL A 103 -7.07 -9.63 -3.80
C VAL A 103 -5.61 -9.64 -3.37
N PRO A 104 -4.65 -9.31 -4.25
CA PRO A 104 -3.25 -9.22 -3.82
C PRO A 104 -3.05 -8.06 -2.87
N ILE A 105 -2.23 -8.27 -1.85
CA ILE A 105 -1.85 -7.25 -0.90
C ILE A 105 -0.34 -7.12 -0.96
N ASN A 106 0.13 -5.91 -1.19
CA ASN A 106 1.56 -5.61 -1.20
C ASN A 106 1.81 -4.44 -0.27
N VAL A 107 2.96 -4.45 0.40
CA VAL A 107 3.35 -3.41 1.34
C VAL A 107 4.74 -2.95 0.96
N LEU A 108 4.92 -1.64 0.88
CA LEU A 108 6.25 -1.08 0.66
C LEU A 108 6.47 0.13 1.56
N SER A 109 7.73 0.40 1.87
CA SER A 109 8.14 1.60 2.55
C SER A 109 8.93 2.49 1.58
N TYR A 110 8.51 3.75 1.46
CA TYR A 110 9.31 4.74 0.74
C TYR A 110 10.09 5.53 1.79
N ALA A 111 11.38 5.24 1.87
CA ALA A 111 12.27 5.78 2.90
C ALA A 111 13.51 6.39 2.23
N PRO A 112 13.42 7.62 1.69
CA PRO A 112 14.50 8.20 0.89
C PRO A 112 15.80 8.46 1.66
N LEU A 113 15.74 8.51 2.99
CA LEU A 113 16.94 8.71 3.81
C LEU A 113 17.58 7.40 4.29
N TYR A 114 16.97 6.26 3.98
CA TYR A 114 17.55 4.96 4.31
C TYR A 114 18.70 4.62 3.37
N LYS A 115 19.67 3.88 3.89
CA LYS A 115 20.85 3.44 3.12
C LYS A 115 20.76 1.97 2.73
N THR A 116 20.05 1.16 3.52
CA THR A 116 19.91 -0.27 3.28
C THR A 116 18.67 -0.52 2.43
N LYS A 117 18.82 -1.28 1.37
CA LYS A 117 17.73 -1.66 0.49
C LYS A 117 17.19 -3.04 0.86
N SER A 118 15.90 -3.26 0.62
CA SER A 118 15.32 -4.59 0.67
C SER A 118 14.20 -4.65 -0.38
N ASP A 119 13.60 -5.82 -0.53
CA ASP A 119 12.52 -6.00 -1.50
C ASP A 119 11.31 -5.10 -1.21
N GLU A 120 11.09 -4.76 0.06
CA GLU A 120 9.94 -3.98 0.50
C GLU A 120 10.28 -2.54 0.87
N ILE A 121 11.56 -2.18 0.91
CA ILE A 121 12.00 -0.84 1.29
C ILE A 121 12.65 -0.17 0.08
N CYS A 122 12.00 0.90 -0.37
CA CYS A 122 12.44 1.68 -1.52
C CYS A 122 13.10 2.97 -1.04
N THR A 123 14.32 3.24 -1.48
CA THR A 123 15.06 4.43 -1.08
C THR A 123 15.05 5.52 -2.14
N SER A 124 14.41 5.28 -3.28
CA SER A 124 14.22 6.26 -4.33
C SER A 124 12.88 6.06 -5.02
N ILE A 125 12.43 7.08 -5.73
CA ILE A 125 11.16 6.99 -6.45
C ILE A 125 11.26 5.99 -7.61
N GLU A 126 12.44 5.82 -8.20
CA GLU A 126 12.68 4.83 -9.25
C GLU A 126 12.49 3.41 -8.72
N GLU A 127 12.92 3.15 -7.48
CA GLU A 127 12.71 1.84 -6.85
C GLU A 127 11.23 1.59 -6.58
N VAL A 128 10.48 2.61 -6.18
CA VAL A 128 9.03 2.50 -6.01
C VAL A 128 8.38 2.14 -7.35
N LYS A 129 8.80 2.81 -8.43
CA LYS A 129 8.27 2.53 -9.76
C LYS A 129 8.54 1.09 -10.18
N GLU A 130 9.77 0.60 -10.00
CA GLU A 130 10.13 -0.78 -10.32
C GLU A 130 9.29 -1.78 -9.54
N TYR A 131 9.10 -1.50 -8.25
CA TYR A 131 8.28 -2.35 -7.39
C TYR A 131 6.84 -2.45 -7.92
N LEU A 132 6.23 -1.31 -8.23
CA LEU A 132 4.85 -1.26 -8.72
C LEU A 132 4.71 -1.90 -10.10
N GLU A 133 5.71 -1.74 -10.96
CA GLU A 133 5.70 -2.34 -12.30
C GLU A 133 5.79 -3.87 -12.23
N SER A 134 6.33 -4.41 -11.15
CA SER A 134 6.41 -5.87 -10.96
C SER A 134 5.09 -6.50 -10.53
N LEU A 135 4.11 -5.70 -10.14
CA LEU A 135 2.83 -6.20 -9.61
C LEU A 135 1.86 -6.48 -10.75
N GLU A 136 1.10 -7.58 -10.59
CA GLU A 136 0.09 -7.98 -11.55
C GLU A 136 -1.09 -8.59 -10.81
N TRP A 137 -2.28 -8.20 -11.16
CA TRP A 137 -3.50 -8.78 -10.60
C TRP A 137 -4.29 -9.46 -11.71
N LYS A 138 -4.11 -10.78 -11.85
CA LYS A 138 -4.74 -11.55 -12.90
C LYS A 138 -6.26 -11.61 -12.77
N GLN A 139 -6.78 -11.59 -11.55
CA GLN A 139 -8.22 -11.61 -11.28
C GLN A 139 -8.81 -10.22 -11.07
N GLY A 140 -8.07 -9.16 -11.44
CA GLY A 140 -8.50 -7.78 -11.20
C GLY A 140 -9.84 -7.45 -11.82
N GLU A 141 -10.07 -7.88 -13.04
CA GLU A 141 -11.33 -7.64 -13.74
C GLU A 141 -12.53 -8.20 -12.97
N GLU A 142 -12.39 -9.36 -12.35
CA GLU A 142 -13.46 -10.01 -11.59
C GLU A 142 -13.64 -9.42 -10.20
N TYR A 143 -12.56 -9.13 -9.49
CA TYR A 143 -12.61 -8.79 -8.06
C TYR A 143 -12.50 -7.31 -7.74
N TYR A 144 -12.02 -6.48 -8.68
CA TYR A 144 -11.82 -5.07 -8.39
C TYR A 144 -13.13 -4.36 -7.98
N LYS A 145 -14.21 -4.60 -8.69
CA LYS A 145 -15.51 -3.99 -8.36
C LYS A 145 -16.02 -4.47 -7.02
N LYS A 146 -15.80 -5.74 -6.69
CA LYS A 146 -16.18 -6.30 -5.40
C LYS A 146 -15.42 -5.63 -4.26
N LEU A 147 -14.16 -5.34 -4.50
CA LEU A 147 -13.31 -4.67 -3.51
C LEU A 147 -13.82 -3.26 -3.17
N LEU A 148 -14.37 -2.56 -4.13
CA LEU A 148 -14.88 -1.19 -3.94
C LEU A 148 -16.26 -1.12 -3.30
N GLU A 149 -16.94 -2.24 -3.15
CA GLU A 149 -18.26 -2.28 -2.50
C GLU A 149 -18.22 -2.27 -0.98
#